data_785717ce317b8fa65e344a6e378441d4
#
_entry.id   785717ce317b8fa65e344a6e378441d4
#
_cell.length_a   1.000
_cell.length_b   1.000
_cell.length_c   1.000
_cell.angle_alpha   90.00
_cell.angle_beta   90.00
_cell.angle_gamma   90.00
#
_symmetry.space_group_name_H-M   'P 1'
#
loop_
_entity.id
_entity.type
_entity.pdbx_description
1 polymer ?
#
loop_
_entity_poly.entity_id
_entity_poly.type
_entity_poly.pdbx_seq_one_letter_code
_entity_poly.pdbx_strand_id
1 'polypeptide(L)'
;MKLSKPKYIFVTGGVASSLGKGIISASIARLLQARGYSVTIQKLDPYINIDPGTLNPYEHGECYVTEDGAETDLDLGHYERFTSITTSHANNVTTGKIYQCVIDKERKGEYLGKTVQVIPHITDEIKRRIQLLAQRKEYDVIITEIGGTVGDIESLPFIESVRQLRYQLGARNTALVHLTLIPYLAASGELKTKPTQHSVKTLLENGLQPDILVLRTEHPLSAELRRKVALFCNVDANAVMESIDVPTIYEVPLVMHRQHLDEVVLSKLDLPSEQEPDLSSLQAFVDKVKNPKRTIDIALVGKYTELPDAYKSICESFIQAGAVNDCKVKLHYVNSEKIDASNVGEKLGKMAGILVAPGFGNRGIEGKIEAVHFARTHRIPFLGICLGMQCAVIEFARNVLGFKDATSTEMDPATKHPVIDLMEEQKGITAKGGTMRLGAYPCSLVPGSKAAQAYGTTQIQERHRHRYEFNSEYLKDFESHGMKAVGANPDTGLVEVVEIPDHPWFVGTQYHPEYKSTVQRPHPLFVAFVAAALAGKDDKKK
;
A
#
# COMPACT_ATOMS: atom_id res chain seq x y z
N MET A 1 26.43 -11.77 6.18
CA MET A 1 27.01 -11.83 7.58
C MET A 1 25.95 -11.23 8.50
N LYS A 2 25.40 -11.99 9.44
CA LYS A 2 24.32 -11.48 10.33
C LYS A 2 24.94 -10.62 11.42
N LEU A 3 24.44 -9.40 11.60
CA LEU A 3 24.93 -8.48 12.61
C LEU A 3 24.51 -8.92 14.02
N SER A 4 25.35 -8.69 15.02
CA SER A 4 25.03 -8.98 16.43
C SER A 4 23.94 -8.04 16.97
N LYS A 5 23.84 -6.83 16.45
CA LYS A 5 22.82 -5.82 16.75
C LYS A 5 22.44 -5.11 15.46
N PRO A 6 21.16 -4.78 15.23
CA PRO A 6 20.76 -4.06 14.03
C PRO A 6 21.26 -2.62 14.03
N LYS A 7 21.47 -2.09 12.84
CA LYS A 7 21.69 -0.67 12.56
C LYS A 7 20.37 0.03 12.28
N TYR A 8 20.30 1.34 12.51
CA TYR A 8 19.08 2.11 12.35
C TYR A 8 19.28 3.24 11.34
N ILE A 9 18.32 3.38 10.43
CA ILE A 9 18.23 4.51 9.51
C ILE A 9 16.95 5.26 9.84
N PHE A 10 17.06 6.53 10.16
CA PHE A 10 15.91 7.41 10.36
C PHE A 10 15.70 8.27 9.11
N VAL A 11 14.47 8.33 8.63
CA VAL A 11 14.11 9.11 7.46
C VAL A 11 13.13 10.19 7.87
N THR A 12 13.52 11.44 7.71
CA THR A 12 12.70 12.63 8.02
C THR A 12 12.45 13.45 6.77
N GLY A 13 11.43 14.30 6.78
CA GLY A 13 11.16 15.23 5.69
C GLY A 13 10.86 16.62 6.19
N GLY A 14 11.15 17.62 5.37
CA GLY A 14 10.88 19.00 5.67
C GLY A 14 10.42 19.78 4.43
N VAL A 15 10.04 21.04 4.63
CA VAL A 15 9.49 21.96 3.63
C VAL A 15 8.03 21.66 3.26
N ALA A 16 7.70 20.43 2.84
CA ALA A 16 6.35 20.05 2.42
C ALA A 16 6.09 18.57 2.66
N SER A 17 4.83 18.17 2.70
CA SER A 17 4.40 16.78 2.64
C SER A 17 4.61 16.20 1.23
N SER A 18 4.42 14.90 1.08
CA SER A 18 4.45 14.18 -0.22
C SER A 18 5.75 14.31 -1.03
N LEU A 19 6.90 14.56 -0.37
CA LEU A 19 8.22 14.60 -1.02
C LEU A 19 8.73 13.20 -1.41
N GLY A 20 8.06 12.13 -1.00
CA GLY A 20 8.43 10.76 -1.32
C GLY A 20 9.32 10.08 -0.27
N LYS A 21 9.16 10.40 1.04
CA LYS A 21 9.86 9.71 2.13
C LYS A 21 9.70 8.18 2.03
N GLY A 22 8.47 7.69 1.83
CA GLY A 22 8.17 6.26 1.70
C GLY A 22 8.92 5.61 0.54
N ILE A 23 8.98 6.27 -0.60
CA ILE A 23 9.69 5.78 -1.78
C ILE A 23 11.20 5.74 -1.56
N ILE A 24 11.77 6.77 -0.91
CA ILE A 24 13.21 6.79 -0.58
C ILE A 24 13.53 5.74 0.49
N SER A 25 12.70 5.58 1.52
CA SER A 25 12.84 4.52 2.53
C SER A 25 12.84 3.13 1.90
N ALA A 26 11.86 2.87 1.01
CA ALA A 26 11.75 1.62 0.26
C ALA A 26 12.93 1.43 -0.71
N SER A 27 13.42 2.50 -1.33
CA SER A 27 14.59 2.46 -2.22
C SER A 27 15.86 2.08 -1.48
N ILE A 28 16.12 2.69 -0.31
CA ILE A 28 17.26 2.35 0.56
C ILE A 28 17.14 0.87 0.96
N ALA A 29 15.97 0.44 1.42
CA ALA A 29 15.74 -0.96 1.80
C ALA A 29 16.03 -1.92 0.65
N ARG A 30 15.53 -1.62 -0.56
CA ARG A 30 15.76 -2.44 -1.75
C ARG A 30 17.23 -2.53 -2.12
N LEU A 31 17.96 -1.43 -2.07
CA LEU A 31 19.39 -1.39 -2.36
C LEU A 31 20.21 -2.20 -1.34
N LEU A 32 19.90 -2.06 -0.05
CA LEU A 32 20.56 -2.84 1.00
C LEU A 32 20.24 -4.33 0.90
N GLN A 33 18.99 -4.70 0.56
CA GLN A 33 18.63 -6.09 0.29
C GLN A 33 19.38 -6.67 -0.90
N ALA A 34 19.56 -5.89 -1.97
CA ALA A 34 20.31 -6.29 -3.14
C ALA A 34 21.80 -6.53 -2.83
N ARG A 35 22.32 -5.91 -1.75
CA ARG A 35 23.66 -6.16 -1.19
C ARG A 35 23.69 -7.28 -0.14
N GLY A 36 22.56 -8.00 0.07
CA GLY A 36 22.50 -9.17 0.96
C GLY A 36 22.16 -8.86 2.42
N TYR A 37 21.83 -7.61 2.79
CA TYR A 37 21.39 -7.27 4.14
C TYR A 37 19.91 -7.61 4.35
N SER A 38 19.56 -8.12 5.53
CA SER A 38 18.18 -8.26 5.96
C SER A 38 17.65 -6.92 6.49
N VAL A 39 16.57 -6.42 5.89
CA VAL A 39 16.07 -5.07 6.16
C VAL A 39 14.58 -5.09 6.44
N THR A 40 14.12 -4.27 7.37
CA THR A 40 12.70 -3.95 7.55
C THR A 40 12.48 -2.45 7.64
N ILE A 41 11.25 -2.01 7.38
CA ILE A 41 10.87 -0.59 7.42
C ILE A 41 9.73 -0.41 8.42
N GLN A 42 9.79 0.64 9.24
CA GLN A 42 8.76 1.04 10.18
C GLN A 42 8.30 2.46 9.85
N LYS A 43 7.00 2.70 9.94
CA LYS A 43 6.36 4.00 9.80
C LYS A 43 5.93 4.54 11.15
N LEU A 44 6.28 5.78 11.47
CA LEU A 44 5.76 6.54 12.61
C LEU A 44 4.83 7.64 12.08
N ASP A 45 3.54 7.54 12.38
CA ASP A 45 2.53 8.49 11.92
C ASP A 45 2.13 9.46 13.03
N PRO A 46 2.25 10.78 12.82
CA PRO A 46 2.04 11.77 13.88
C PRO A 46 0.56 12.08 14.19
N TYR A 47 -0.39 11.49 13.48
CA TYR A 47 -1.81 11.71 13.76
C TYR A 47 -2.29 10.96 15.01
N ILE A 48 -3.36 11.49 15.65
CA ILE A 48 -3.92 10.96 16.90
C ILE A 48 -4.83 9.75 16.71
N ASN A 49 -5.23 9.44 15.48
CA ASN A 49 -5.98 8.22 15.22
C ASN A 49 -5.19 6.98 15.65
N ILE A 50 -5.88 6.01 16.22
CA ILE A 50 -5.26 4.72 16.60
C ILE A 50 -4.74 3.99 15.36
N ASP A 51 -5.56 3.98 14.31
CA ASP A 51 -5.24 3.44 12.98
C ASP A 51 -6.04 4.20 11.90
N PRO A 52 -5.73 4.02 10.61
CA PRO A 52 -6.44 4.68 9.53
C PRO A 52 -7.73 3.97 9.10
N GLY A 53 -8.17 2.91 9.78
CA GLY A 53 -9.29 2.08 9.34
C GLY A 53 -10.62 2.82 9.20
N THR A 54 -10.81 3.90 9.95
CA THR A 54 -12.00 4.76 9.90
C THR A 54 -11.79 6.08 9.15
N LEU A 55 -10.59 6.32 8.62
CA LEU A 55 -10.27 7.55 7.91
C LEU A 55 -10.92 7.57 6.52
N ASN A 56 -11.21 8.79 6.05
CA ASN A 56 -11.74 8.99 4.71
C ASN A 56 -10.63 8.79 3.66
N PRO A 57 -10.80 7.87 2.68
CA PRO A 57 -9.81 7.66 1.62
C PRO A 57 -9.48 8.92 0.80
N TYR A 58 -10.36 9.92 0.73
CA TYR A 58 -10.07 11.19 0.07
C TYR A 58 -9.03 12.05 0.81
N GLU A 59 -8.84 11.82 2.11
CA GLU A 59 -7.88 12.59 2.91
C GLU A 59 -6.54 11.86 3.09
N HIS A 60 -6.58 10.52 3.20
CA HIS A 60 -5.42 9.72 3.58
C HIS A 60 -5.00 8.66 2.54
N GLY A 61 -5.75 8.53 1.43
CA GLY A 61 -5.56 7.44 0.48
C GLY A 61 -6.13 6.11 0.99
N GLU A 62 -5.64 5.00 0.43
CA GLU A 62 -6.11 3.67 0.84
C GLU A 62 -5.64 3.30 2.26
N CYS A 63 -6.48 2.57 2.97
CA CYS A 63 -6.07 1.86 4.18
C CYS A 63 -5.46 0.52 3.77
N TYR A 64 -4.16 0.35 4.01
CA TYR A 64 -3.43 -0.88 3.71
C TYR A 64 -3.50 -1.86 4.88
N VAL A 65 -3.70 -3.15 4.60
CA VAL A 65 -3.78 -4.18 5.64
C VAL A 65 -2.58 -5.10 5.59
N THR A 66 -1.91 -5.26 6.73
CA THR A 66 -0.75 -6.16 6.88
C THR A 66 -1.16 -7.63 6.99
N GLU A 67 -0.18 -8.55 6.94
CA GLU A 67 -0.43 -9.99 7.06
C GLU A 67 -1.11 -10.36 8.38
N ASP A 68 -0.73 -9.72 9.49
CA ASP A 68 -1.28 -9.94 10.83
C ASP A 68 -2.50 -9.06 11.17
N GLY A 69 -3.08 -8.38 10.17
CA GLY A 69 -4.35 -7.66 10.30
C GLY A 69 -4.26 -6.23 10.82
N ALA A 70 -3.10 -5.58 10.81
CA ALA A 70 -3.02 -4.16 11.09
C ALA A 70 -3.61 -3.34 9.94
N GLU A 71 -4.53 -2.43 10.25
CA GLU A 71 -4.91 -1.33 9.36
C GLU A 71 -3.85 -0.24 9.44
N THR A 72 -3.26 0.15 8.31
CA THR A 72 -2.07 1.00 8.25
C THR A 72 -2.16 2.02 7.11
N ASP A 73 -1.25 3.00 7.15
CA ASP A 73 -1.05 3.95 6.07
C ASP A 73 -0.60 3.26 4.77
N LEU A 74 -0.90 3.87 3.63
CA LEU A 74 -0.56 3.37 2.29
C LEU A 74 0.94 3.17 2.03
N ASP A 75 1.80 3.84 2.80
CA ASP A 75 3.25 3.72 2.69
C ASP A 75 3.75 2.31 2.97
N LEU A 76 3.07 1.54 3.85
CA LEU A 76 3.42 0.15 4.07
C LEU A 76 3.27 -0.70 2.81
N GLY A 77 2.28 -0.39 1.98
CA GLY A 77 2.15 -0.98 0.65
C GLY A 77 3.36 -0.67 -0.24
N HIS A 78 3.88 0.56 -0.21
CA HIS A 78 5.11 0.89 -0.92
C HIS A 78 6.29 0.06 -0.43
N TYR A 79 6.45 -0.11 0.90
CA TYR A 79 7.55 -0.90 1.45
C TYR A 79 7.51 -2.34 0.96
N GLU A 80 6.36 -3.00 1.01
CA GLU A 80 6.22 -4.38 0.55
C GLU A 80 6.39 -4.53 -0.98
N ARG A 81 5.89 -3.56 -1.77
CA ARG A 81 6.00 -3.60 -3.24
C ARG A 81 7.43 -3.50 -3.76
N PHE A 82 8.29 -2.71 -3.09
CA PHE A 82 9.70 -2.54 -3.48
C PHE A 82 10.61 -3.64 -2.95
N THR A 83 10.25 -4.23 -1.83
CA THR A 83 11.06 -5.20 -1.10
C THR A 83 10.35 -6.55 -1.04
N SER A 84 10.98 -7.56 -0.51
CA SER A 84 10.32 -8.86 -0.26
C SER A 84 9.91 -9.02 1.21
N ILE A 85 9.80 -7.93 1.95
CA ILE A 85 9.39 -7.97 3.36
C ILE A 85 7.87 -8.13 3.48
N THR A 86 7.46 -8.81 4.54
CA THR A 86 6.08 -8.82 5.00
C THR A 86 6.00 -7.94 6.24
N THR A 87 5.11 -6.94 6.22
CA THR A 87 4.91 -6.02 7.34
C THR A 87 3.88 -6.56 8.34
N SER A 88 3.94 -6.04 9.56
CA SER A 88 3.13 -6.44 10.71
C SER A 88 2.70 -5.21 11.52
N HIS A 89 1.89 -5.43 12.56
CA HIS A 89 1.53 -4.39 13.55
C HIS A 89 2.74 -3.61 14.09
N ALA A 90 3.93 -4.24 14.17
CA ALA A 90 5.13 -3.58 14.66
C ALA A 90 5.72 -2.58 13.67
N ASN A 91 5.32 -2.65 12.40
CA ASN A 91 5.85 -1.78 11.34
C ASN A 91 5.09 -0.45 11.21
N ASN A 92 3.94 -0.29 11.88
CA ASN A 92 3.19 0.97 11.89
C ASN A 92 2.84 1.40 13.32
N VAL A 93 3.26 2.60 13.67
CA VAL A 93 3.07 3.19 14.99
C VAL A 93 2.50 4.60 14.85
N THR A 94 1.30 4.83 15.38
CA THR A 94 0.65 6.15 15.39
C THR A 94 0.83 6.85 16.73
N THR A 95 0.71 8.17 16.75
CA THR A 95 0.65 8.93 17.99
C THR A 95 -0.48 8.43 18.90
N GLY A 96 -1.65 8.10 18.32
CA GLY A 96 -2.77 7.54 19.08
C GLY A 96 -2.42 6.28 19.82
N LYS A 97 -1.77 5.30 19.17
CA LYS A 97 -1.30 4.05 19.82
C LYS A 97 -0.31 4.31 20.95
N ILE A 98 0.58 5.30 20.79
CA ILE A 98 1.57 5.66 21.82
C ILE A 98 0.87 6.25 23.03
N TYR A 99 0.05 7.27 22.83
CA TYR A 99 -0.63 7.98 23.91
C TYR A 99 -1.61 7.06 24.65
N GLN A 100 -2.39 6.26 23.92
CA GLN A 100 -3.29 5.29 24.52
C GLN A 100 -2.53 4.32 25.44
N CYS A 101 -1.40 3.78 24.96
CA CYS A 101 -0.57 2.87 25.75
C CYS A 101 -0.07 3.53 27.06
N VAL A 102 0.39 4.78 26.99
CA VAL A 102 0.89 5.50 28.18
C VAL A 102 -0.25 5.86 29.13
N ILE A 103 -1.41 6.28 28.62
CA ILE A 103 -2.60 6.58 29.43
C ILE A 103 -3.11 5.29 30.11
N ASP A 104 -3.18 4.18 29.38
CA ASP A 104 -3.62 2.89 29.96
C ASP A 104 -2.70 2.42 31.10
N LYS A 105 -1.38 2.62 30.96
CA LYS A 105 -0.39 2.32 32.02
C LYS A 105 -0.56 3.25 33.22
N GLU A 106 -0.82 4.54 32.98
CA GLU A 106 -1.11 5.50 34.05
C GLU A 106 -2.35 5.07 34.83
N ARG A 107 -3.45 4.77 34.14
CA ARG A 107 -4.71 4.34 34.75
C ARG A 107 -4.59 3.03 35.54
N LYS A 108 -3.65 2.14 35.15
CA LYS A 108 -3.31 0.91 35.88
C LYS A 108 -2.35 1.12 37.06
N GLY A 109 -1.85 2.36 37.27
CA GLY A 109 -0.92 2.69 38.34
C GLY A 109 0.52 2.23 38.09
N GLU A 110 0.89 1.86 36.88
CA GLU A 110 2.23 1.35 36.56
C GLU A 110 3.35 2.38 36.76
N TYR A 111 3.01 3.67 36.83
CA TYR A 111 3.98 4.75 37.11
C TYR A 111 4.13 5.10 38.59
N LEU A 112 3.50 4.34 39.49
CA LEU A 112 3.66 4.43 40.94
C LEU A 112 3.48 5.86 41.48
N GLY A 113 2.49 6.61 40.97
CA GLY A 113 2.16 7.97 41.41
C GLY A 113 3.06 9.08 40.87
N LYS A 114 3.98 8.78 39.94
CA LYS A 114 4.80 9.80 39.27
C LYS A 114 3.96 10.64 38.32
N THR A 115 4.33 11.91 38.16
CA THR A 115 3.78 12.74 37.10
C THR A 115 4.20 12.22 35.74
N VAL A 116 3.23 11.88 34.90
CA VAL A 116 3.47 11.37 33.53
C VAL A 116 3.57 12.56 32.58
N GLN A 117 4.66 12.63 31.80
CA GLN A 117 4.99 13.74 30.89
C GLN A 117 5.39 13.20 29.51
N VAL A 118 5.44 14.08 28.51
CA VAL A 118 5.91 13.72 27.16
C VAL A 118 7.33 13.16 27.24
N ILE A 119 8.21 13.87 27.94
CA ILE A 119 9.56 13.39 28.28
C ILE A 119 9.57 13.04 29.77
N PRO A 120 9.89 11.79 30.20
CA PRO A 120 10.38 10.70 29.33
C PRO A 120 9.30 9.70 28.85
N HIS A 121 8.06 9.73 29.34
CA HIS A 121 7.13 8.61 29.24
C HIS A 121 6.66 8.34 27.80
N ILE A 122 6.28 9.36 27.04
CA ILE A 122 5.90 9.24 25.63
C ILE A 122 7.15 8.91 24.79
N THR A 123 8.26 9.62 25.02
CA THR A 123 9.51 9.35 24.26
C THR A 123 10.07 7.97 24.52
N ASP A 124 9.97 7.43 25.74
CA ASP A 124 10.40 6.07 26.07
C ASP A 124 9.52 5.03 25.37
N GLU A 125 8.20 5.23 25.32
CA GLU A 125 7.31 4.33 24.60
C GLU A 125 7.58 4.37 23.09
N ILE A 126 7.85 5.53 22.49
CA ILE A 126 8.25 5.65 21.08
C ILE A 126 9.55 4.89 20.83
N LYS A 127 10.59 5.12 21.63
CA LYS A 127 11.88 4.40 21.52
C LYS A 127 11.70 2.89 21.66
N ARG A 128 10.86 2.46 22.61
CA ARG A 128 10.53 1.04 22.80
C ARG A 128 9.90 0.45 21.53
N ARG A 129 8.96 1.17 20.88
CA ARG A 129 8.32 0.73 19.64
C ARG A 129 9.32 0.67 18.48
N ILE A 130 10.21 1.65 18.35
CA ILE A 130 11.27 1.62 17.33
C ILE A 130 12.16 0.38 17.49
N GLN A 131 12.51 0.05 18.73
CA GLN A 131 13.39 -1.08 19.04
C GLN A 131 12.69 -2.44 19.05
N LEU A 132 11.36 -2.50 18.97
CA LEU A 132 10.61 -3.76 19.03
C LEU A 132 10.98 -4.72 17.90
N LEU A 133 11.20 -4.21 16.69
CA LEU A 133 11.62 -5.02 15.54
C LEU A 133 13.01 -5.63 15.73
N ALA A 134 13.89 -4.97 16.50
CA ALA A 134 15.22 -5.48 16.81
C ALA A 134 15.19 -6.74 17.71
N GLN A 135 14.15 -6.89 18.52
CA GLN A 135 14.03 -8.03 19.45
C GLN A 135 13.85 -9.36 18.72
N ARG A 136 13.32 -9.35 17.50
CA ARG A 136 13.16 -10.54 16.66
C ARG A 136 14.50 -11.11 16.18
N LYS A 137 15.59 -10.32 16.21
CA LYS A 137 16.93 -10.70 15.72
C LYS A 137 16.95 -11.20 14.26
N GLU A 138 16.04 -10.70 13.44
CA GLU A 138 15.85 -11.11 12.05
C GLU A 138 16.51 -10.14 11.08
N TYR A 139 16.68 -8.87 11.50
CA TYR A 139 17.08 -7.78 10.63
C TYR A 139 18.47 -7.24 10.98
N ASP A 140 19.26 -6.97 9.95
CA ASP A 140 20.54 -6.27 10.04
C ASP A 140 20.34 -4.76 10.10
N VAL A 141 19.33 -4.24 9.36
CA VAL A 141 19.02 -2.82 9.29
C VAL A 141 17.53 -2.59 9.49
N ILE A 142 17.19 -1.62 10.35
CA ILE A 142 15.83 -1.15 10.59
C ILE A 142 15.74 0.29 10.10
N ILE A 143 14.89 0.54 9.10
CA ILE A 143 14.60 1.87 8.60
C ILE A 143 13.34 2.38 9.29
N THR A 144 13.41 3.54 9.93
CA THR A 144 12.25 4.18 10.57
C THR A 144 11.93 5.49 9.86
N GLU A 145 10.82 5.51 9.15
CA GLU A 145 10.30 6.71 8.51
C GLU A 145 9.45 7.50 9.50
N ILE A 146 9.78 8.78 9.69
CA ILE A 146 9.04 9.71 10.51
C ILE A 146 8.03 10.46 9.62
N GLY A 147 6.74 10.24 9.88
CA GLY A 147 5.65 10.94 9.22
C GLY A 147 5.61 12.43 9.57
N GLY A 148 4.85 13.19 8.80
CA GLY A 148 4.77 14.64 8.94
C GLY A 148 5.99 15.38 8.41
N THR A 149 6.09 16.67 8.76
CA THR A 149 7.14 17.59 8.33
C THR A 149 7.92 18.06 9.55
N VAL A 150 9.24 18.15 9.44
CA VAL A 150 10.08 18.71 10.50
C VAL A 150 9.69 20.16 10.73
N GLY A 151 9.33 20.48 11.97
CA GLY A 151 8.77 21.77 12.38
C GLY A 151 7.29 21.71 12.77
N ASP A 152 6.57 20.66 12.36
CA ASP A 152 5.19 20.45 12.79
C ASP A 152 5.15 19.98 14.26
N ILE A 153 4.20 20.50 15.03
CA ILE A 153 4.03 20.21 16.47
C ILE A 153 3.83 18.71 16.69
N GLU A 154 3.07 18.06 15.82
CA GLU A 154 2.72 16.65 15.91
C GLU A 154 3.94 15.72 15.79
N SER A 155 4.97 16.15 15.06
CA SER A 155 6.19 15.36 14.83
C SER A 155 7.21 15.48 15.96
N LEU A 156 7.11 16.50 16.82
CA LEU A 156 8.13 16.81 17.83
C LEU A 156 8.44 15.64 18.79
N PRO A 157 7.47 14.88 19.33
CA PRO A 157 7.77 13.75 20.21
C PRO A 157 8.57 12.65 19.50
N PHE A 158 8.32 12.42 18.20
CA PHE A 158 9.08 11.47 17.41
C PHE A 158 10.51 11.96 17.15
N ILE A 159 10.67 13.23 16.75
CA ILE A 159 11.97 13.85 16.51
C ILE A 159 12.84 13.82 17.78
N GLU A 160 12.26 14.17 18.94
CA GLU A 160 12.95 14.11 20.24
C GLU A 160 13.33 12.66 20.59
N SER A 161 12.46 11.68 20.33
CA SER A 161 12.75 10.27 20.57
C SER A 161 13.91 9.76 19.70
N VAL A 162 13.94 10.17 18.44
CA VAL A 162 15.05 9.84 17.52
C VAL A 162 16.35 10.49 17.99
N ARG A 163 16.31 11.75 18.44
CA ARG A 163 17.49 12.42 19.01
C ARG A 163 18.07 11.65 20.20
N GLN A 164 17.21 11.27 21.15
CA GLN A 164 17.61 10.46 22.31
C GLN A 164 18.16 9.10 21.89
N LEU A 165 17.48 8.42 20.97
CA LEU A 165 17.85 7.07 20.54
C LEU A 165 19.19 7.08 19.77
N ARG A 166 19.43 8.07 18.91
CA ARG A 166 20.72 8.24 18.23
C ARG A 166 21.88 8.44 19.23
N TYR A 167 21.64 9.22 20.27
CA TYR A 167 22.64 9.39 21.34
C TYR A 167 22.91 8.07 22.07
N GLN A 168 21.87 7.31 22.40
CA GLN A 168 21.98 6.04 23.13
C GLN A 168 22.66 4.93 22.30
N LEU A 169 22.38 4.87 21.00
CA LEU A 169 22.92 3.85 20.10
C LEU A 169 24.33 4.19 19.58
N GLY A 170 24.66 5.47 19.50
CA GLY A 170 25.91 6.00 18.97
C GLY A 170 25.88 6.19 17.45
N ALA A 171 26.72 7.11 16.97
CA ALA A 171 26.74 7.57 15.58
C ALA A 171 27.00 6.44 14.55
N ARG A 172 27.87 5.46 14.89
CA ARG A 172 28.18 4.33 13.97
C ARG A 172 27.04 3.32 13.80
N ASN A 173 25.98 3.42 14.62
CA ASN A 173 24.85 2.51 14.59
C ASN A 173 23.59 3.16 14.05
N THR A 174 23.66 4.44 13.70
CA THR A 174 22.52 5.22 13.22
C THR A 174 22.89 6.13 12.06
N ALA A 175 22.00 6.26 11.09
CA ALA A 175 22.09 7.26 10.03
C ALA A 175 20.79 8.05 9.95
N LEU A 176 20.86 9.35 9.66
CA LEU A 176 19.72 10.21 9.46
C LEU A 176 19.70 10.73 8.02
N VAL A 177 18.66 10.33 7.29
CA VAL A 177 18.37 10.80 5.93
C VAL A 177 17.28 11.87 6.03
N HIS A 178 17.52 13.04 5.46
CA HIS A 178 16.55 14.12 5.47
C HIS A 178 16.16 14.51 4.04
N LEU A 179 14.86 14.42 3.75
CA LEU A 179 14.31 14.82 2.46
C LEU A 179 13.86 16.28 2.51
N THR A 180 14.21 17.04 1.48
CA THR A 180 13.81 18.43 1.33
C THR A 180 13.46 18.76 -0.12
N LEU A 181 12.97 19.98 -0.34
CA LEU A 181 12.57 20.48 -1.65
C LEU A 181 13.53 21.58 -2.12
N ILE A 182 13.98 21.47 -3.37
CA ILE A 182 14.62 22.53 -4.14
C ILE A 182 13.64 23.01 -5.21
N PRO A 183 12.79 24.02 -4.92
CA PRO A 183 11.82 24.48 -5.89
C PRO A 183 12.48 25.24 -7.04
N TYR A 184 11.92 25.07 -8.24
CA TYR A 184 12.24 25.86 -9.39
C TYR A 184 11.28 27.04 -9.51
N LEU A 185 11.80 28.24 -9.57
CA LEU A 185 10.99 29.43 -9.78
C LEU A 185 11.01 29.79 -11.28
N ALA A 186 9.96 29.44 -11.99
CA ALA A 186 9.84 29.63 -13.43
C ALA A 186 10.04 31.11 -13.86
N ALA A 187 9.55 32.06 -13.04
CA ALA A 187 9.67 33.48 -13.32
C ALA A 187 11.13 33.99 -13.34
N SER A 188 12.02 33.39 -12.54
CA SER A 188 13.45 33.75 -12.49
C SER A 188 14.36 32.74 -13.17
N GLY A 189 13.82 31.60 -13.60
CA GLY A 189 14.60 30.52 -14.21
C GLY A 189 15.61 29.85 -13.26
N GLU A 190 15.34 29.85 -11.94
CA GLU A 190 16.32 29.44 -10.95
C GLU A 190 15.82 28.41 -9.95
N LEU A 191 16.70 27.51 -9.55
CA LEU A 191 16.53 26.62 -8.41
C LEU A 191 16.88 27.34 -7.10
N LYS A 192 16.01 27.24 -6.08
CA LYS A 192 16.16 27.93 -4.80
C LYS A 192 16.50 26.97 -3.66
N THR A 193 17.67 27.17 -3.05
CA THR A 193 18.19 26.33 -1.96
C THR A 193 17.73 26.75 -0.56
N LYS A 194 17.12 27.94 -0.42
CA LYS A 194 16.71 28.47 0.89
C LYS A 194 15.73 27.58 1.64
N PRO A 195 14.69 26.97 1.02
CA PRO A 195 13.77 26.07 1.72
C PRO A 195 14.50 24.89 2.36
N THR A 196 15.43 24.25 1.64
CA THR A 196 16.29 23.18 2.16
C THR A 196 17.12 23.64 3.35
N GLN A 197 17.80 24.80 3.23
CA GLN A 197 18.62 25.35 4.32
C GLN A 197 17.80 25.61 5.58
N HIS A 198 16.57 26.15 5.45
CA HIS A 198 15.67 26.40 6.59
C HIS A 198 15.20 25.07 7.20
N SER A 199 14.82 24.08 6.38
CA SER A 199 14.40 22.78 6.89
C SER A 199 15.50 22.09 7.69
N VAL A 200 16.73 22.08 7.19
CA VAL A 200 17.88 21.51 7.92
C VAL A 200 18.16 22.32 9.19
N LYS A 201 18.04 23.66 9.15
CA LYS A 201 18.20 24.48 10.34
C LYS A 201 17.18 24.14 11.42
N THR A 202 15.91 23.97 11.05
CA THR A 202 14.86 23.54 12.00
C THR A 202 15.17 22.16 12.59
N LEU A 203 15.68 21.22 11.79
CA LEU A 203 16.11 19.91 12.28
C LEU A 203 17.27 20.04 13.28
N LEU A 204 18.24 20.90 13.01
CA LEU A 204 19.37 21.22 13.92
C LEU A 204 18.89 21.86 15.23
N GLU A 205 17.92 22.74 15.19
CA GLU A 205 17.29 23.34 16.38
C GLU A 205 16.67 22.29 17.30
N ASN A 206 16.21 21.16 16.72
CA ASN A 206 15.74 19.98 17.46
C ASN A 206 16.89 19.01 17.84
N GLY A 207 18.15 19.39 17.68
CA GLY A 207 19.33 18.62 18.07
C GLY A 207 19.67 17.45 17.15
N LEU A 208 19.22 17.46 15.91
CA LEU A 208 19.49 16.44 14.91
C LEU A 208 20.24 17.01 13.70
N GLN A 209 21.45 16.48 13.43
CA GLN A 209 22.22 16.72 12.22
C GLN A 209 21.93 15.62 11.20
N PRO A 210 21.48 15.93 9.97
CA PRO A 210 21.35 14.93 8.91
C PRO A 210 22.73 14.43 8.47
N ASP A 211 22.82 13.14 8.18
CA ASP A 211 24.01 12.50 7.60
C ASP A 211 23.94 12.50 6.07
N ILE A 212 22.73 12.44 5.52
CA ILE A 212 22.44 12.37 4.09
C ILE A 212 21.27 13.29 3.78
N LEU A 213 21.37 14.04 2.69
CA LEU A 213 20.28 14.85 2.14
C LEU A 213 19.78 14.24 0.84
N VAL A 214 18.45 14.13 0.70
CA VAL A 214 17.79 13.81 -0.56
C VAL A 214 16.96 15.02 -0.98
N LEU A 215 17.35 15.61 -2.11
CA LEU A 215 16.80 16.87 -2.61
C LEU A 215 15.76 16.59 -3.70
N ARG A 216 14.49 16.72 -3.37
CA ARG A 216 13.41 16.68 -4.36
C ARG A 216 13.50 17.91 -5.24
N THR A 217 13.51 17.72 -6.56
CA THR A 217 13.66 18.80 -7.54
C THR A 217 13.06 18.41 -8.89
N GLU A 218 12.58 19.38 -9.64
CA GLU A 218 12.07 19.20 -11.01
C GLU A 218 13.19 19.18 -12.06
N HIS A 219 14.34 19.79 -11.74
CA HIS A 219 15.46 19.94 -12.65
C HIS A 219 16.75 19.39 -12.04
N PRO A 220 17.68 18.87 -12.86
CA PRO A 220 18.99 18.40 -12.40
C PRO A 220 19.77 19.48 -11.64
N LEU A 221 20.45 19.09 -10.57
CA LEU A 221 21.28 19.97 -9.75
C LEU A 221 22.70 20.05 -10.33
N SER A 222 23.23 21.27 -10.50
CA SER A 222 24.65 21.45 -10.81
C SER A 222 25.53 21.00 -9.65
N ALA A 223 26.76 20.59 -9.96
CA ALA A 223 27.76 20.25 -8.94
C ALA A 223 28.05 21.42 -7.99
N GLU A 224 27.98 22.66 -8.48
CA GLU A 224 28.12 23.87 -7.66
C GLU A 224 26.97 24.01 -6.66
N LEU A 225 25.72 23.79 -7.12
CA LEU A 225 24.55 23.88 -6.25
C LEU A 225 24.58 22.80 -5.16
N ARG A 226 24.99 21.56 -5.50
CA ARG A 226 25.17 20.47 -4.52
C ARG A 226 26.21 20.84 -3.47
N ARG A 227 27.41 21.36 -3.88
CA ARG A 227 28.43 21.82 -2.94
C ARG A 227 27.95 22.95 -2.04
N LYS A 228 27.19 23.89 -2.60
CA LYS A 228 26.56 24.98 -1.84
C LYS A 228 25.61 24.44 -0.78
N VAL A 229 24.71 23.52 -1.13
CA VAL A 229 23.78 22.90 -0.17
C VAL A 229 24.55 22.11 0.88
N ALA A 230 25.53 21.31 0.49
CA ALA A 230 26.38 20.55 1.39
C ALA A 230 27.02 21.45 2.45
N LEU A 231 27.63 22.55 2.03
CA LEU A 231 28.27 23.53 2.91
C LEU A 231 27.28 24.16 3.91
N PHE A 232 26.13 24.64 3.43
CA PHE A 232 25.14 25.32 4.30
C PHE A 232 24.41 24.37 5.24
N CYS A 233 24.33 23.09 4.89
CA CYS A 233 23.66 22.06 5.68
C CYS A 233 24.61 21.21 6.51
N ASN A 234 25.93 21.48 6.44
CA ASN A 234 26.97 20.73 7.14
C ASN A 234 26.90 19.22 6.87
N VAL A 235 26.79 18.86 5.58
CA VAL A 235 26.74 17.48 5.09
C VAL A 235 27.84 17.30 4.04
N ASP A 236 28.40 16.10 3.96
CA ASP A 236 29.39 15.77 2.93
C ASP A 236 28.79 15.95 1.52
N ALA A 237 29.56 16.48 0.57
CA ALA A 237 29.05 16.73 -0.78
C ALA A 237 28.61 15.46 -1.52
N ASN A 238 29.24 14.31 -1.24
CA ASN A 238 28.87 13.00 -1.75
C ASN A 238 27.64 12.38 -1.06
N ALA A 239 27.17 12.98 0.03
CA ALA A 239 25.94 12.59 0.74
C ALA A 239 24.74 13.48 0.38
N VAL A 240 24.83 14.27 -0.68
CA VAL A 240 23.74 15.10 -1.22
C VAL A 240 23.23 14.46 -2.52
N MET A 241 22.07 13.81 -2.43
CA MET A 241 21.41 13.13 -3.54
C MET A 241 20.32 14.01 -4.14
N GLU A 242 20.12 13.94 -5.45
CA GLU A 242 18.94 14.53 -6.09
C GLU A 242 17.87 13.45 -6.37
N SER A 243 16.61 13.81 -6.20
CA SER A 243 15.46 13.00 -6.52
C SER A 243 14.57 13.77 -7.50
N ILE A 244 14.79 13.55 -8.80
CA ILE A 244 13.98 14.12 -9.88
C ILE A 244 12.80 13.21 -10.21
N ASP A 245 11.82 13.75 -10.93
CA ASP A 245 10.68 12.98 -11.43
C ASP A 245 11.14 11.90 -12.41
N VAL A 246 10.60 10.72 -12.24
CA VAL A 246 10.89 9.56 -13.09
C VAL A 246 9.58 8.97 -13.62
N PRO A 247 9.60 8.28 -14.79
CA PRO A 247 8.39 7.72 -15.40
C PRO A 247 7.65 6.69 -14.53
N THR A 248 8.36 6.04 -13.63
CA THR A 248 7.81 5.09 -12.65
C THR A 248 8.58 5.16 -11.34
N ILE A 249 7.87 5.09 -10.21
CA ILE A 249 8.50 5.10 -8.88
C ILE A 249 9.52 3.97 -8.70
N TYR A 250 9.36 2.86 -9.42
CA TYR A 250 10.27 1.72 -9.37
C TYR A 250 11.65 1.99 -9.99
N GLU A 251 11.82 3.10 -10.73
CA GLU A 251 13.11 3.55 -11.23
C GLU A 251 13.94 4.28 -10.14
N VAL A 252 13.28 4.76 -9.07
CA VAL A 252 13.96 5.56 -8.02
C VAL A 252 15.13 4.81 -7.38
N PRO A 253 15.06 3.52 -7.01
CA PRO A 253 16.23 2.80 -6.47
C PRO A 253 17.41 2.79 -7.43
N LEU A 254 17.17 2.65 -8.75
CA LEU A 254 18.22 2.67 -9.77
C LEU A 254 18.86 4.06 -9.88
N VAL A 255 18.04 5.13 -9.78
CA VAL A 255 18.55 6.51 -9.77
C VAL A 255 19.38 6.79 -8.54
N MET A 256 18.96 6.30 -7.37
CA MET A 256 19.69 6.46 -6.11
C MET A 256 21.00 5.66 -6.11
N HIS A 257 21.00 4.44 -6.64
CA HIS A 257 22.21 3.64 -6.78
C HIS A 257 23.24 4.31 -7.69
N ARG A 258 22.84 4.88 -8.84
CA ARG A 258 23.73 5.64 -9.73
C ARG A 258 24.39 6.85 -9.04
N GLN A 259 23.81 7.34 -7.94
CA GLN A 259 24.36 8.40 -7.10
C GLN A 259 25.10 7.84 -5.86
N HIS A 260 25.31 6.53 -5.76
CA HIS A 260 25.99 5.85 -4.67
C HIS A 260 25.33 6.00 -3.29
N LEU A 261 23.97 6.19 -3.24
CA LEU A 261 23.26 6.35 -1.97
C LEU A 261 23.48 5.16 -1.03
N ASP A 262 23.46 3.94 -1.54
CA ASP A 262 23.66 2.71 -0.79
C ASP A 262 25.06 2.63 -0.17
N GLU A 263 26.12 3.02 -0.91
CA GLU A 263 27.48 3.06 -0.41
C GLU A 263 27.66 4.12 0.69
N VAL A 264 27.07 5.30 0.49
CA VAL A 264 27.09 6.37 1.50
C VAL A 264 26.36 5.93 2.76
N VAL A 265 25.20 5.28 2.64
CA VAL A 265 24.45 4.72 3.78
C VAL A 265 25.29 3.69 4.53
N LEU A 266 25.90 2.73 3.83
CA LEU A 266 26.74 1.70 4.44
C LEU A 266 27.97 2.33 5.14
N SER A 267 28.61 3.31 4.52
CA SER A 267 29.73 4.05 5.12
C SER A 267 29.32 4.76 6.41
N LYS A 268 28.16 5.42 6.45
CA LYS A 268 27.65 6.10 7.67
C LYS A 268 27.32 5.11 8.80
N LEU A 269 26.97 3.88 8.45
CA LEU A 269 26.65 2.81 9.39
C LEU A 269 27.85 1.91 9.75
N ASP A 270 29.04 2.20 9.23
CA ASP A 270 30.24 1.38 9.42
C ASP A 270 29.96 -0.10 9.00
N LEU A 271 29.36 -0.26 7.83
CA LEU A 271 29.01 -1.56 7.24
C LEU A 271 29.81 -1.81 5.95
N PRO A 272 30.16 -3.09 5.67
CA PRO A 272 30.82 -3.47 4.43
C PRO A 272 30.03 -3.11 3.17
N SER A 273 30.71 -2.68 2.10
CA SER A 273 30.12 -2.30 0.82
C SER A 273 30.71 -3.03 -0.39
N GLU A 274 31.54 -4.05 -0.15
CA GLU A 274 32.26 -4.78 -1.21
C GLU A 274 31.34 -5.61 -2.11
N GLN A 275 30.17 -6.03 -1.61
CA GLN A 275 29.20 -6.76 -2.42
C GLN A 275 28.38 -5.77 -3.25
N GLU A 276 28.53 -5.82 -4.56
CA GLU A 276 27.71 -5.04 -5.49
C GLU A 276 26.23 -5.47 -5.43
N PRO A 277 25.27 -4.55 -5.54
CA PRO A 277 23.85 -4.89 -5.48
C PRO A 277 23.38 -5.55 -6.78
N ASP A 278 22.70 -6.68 -6.68
CA ASP A 278 22.01 -7.26 -7.83
C ASP A 278 20.65 -6.56 -8.05
N LEU A 279 20.61 -5.67 -9.01
CA LEU A 279 19.44 -4.91 -9.43
C LEU A 279 18.89 -5.36 -10.80
N SER A 280 19.39 -6.46 -11.35
CA SER A 280 19.05 -6.94 -12.70
C SER A 280 17.54 -7.18 -12.89
N SER A 281 16.89 -7.81 -11.92
CA SER A 281 15.45 -8.05 -11.95
C SER A 281 14.62 -6.76 -11.89
N LEU A 282 15.05 -5.79 -11.09
CA LEU A 282 14.40 -4.49 -11.00
C LEU A 282 14.59 -3.69 -12.30
N GLN A 283 15.81 -3.71 -12.88
CA GLN A 283 16.09 -3.05 -14.16
C GLN A 283 15.20 -3.64 -15.27
N ALA A 284 15.13 -4.96 -15.38
CA ALA A 284 14.28 -5.63 -16.37
C ALA A 284 12.80 -5.28 -16.21
N PHE A 285 12.31 -5.17 -14.97
CA PHE A 285 10.94 -4.73 -14.69
C PHE A 285 10.71 -3.28 -15.16
N VAL A 286 11.61 -2.37 -14.78
CA VAL A 286 11.53 -0.95 -15.17
C VAL A 286 11.55 -0.80 -16.69
N ASP A 287 12.41 -1.55 -17.39
CA ASP A 287 12.49 -1.52 -18.84
C ASP A 287 11.18 -1.94 -19.52
N LYS A 288 10.50 -2.96 -18.98
CA LYS A 288 9.17 -3.39 -19.46
C LYS A 288 8.09 -2.34 -19.21
N VAL A 289 8.09 -1.71 -18.04
CA VAL A 289 7.14 -0.63 -17.73
C VAL A 289 7.33 0.57 -18.65
N LYS A 290 8.59 0.92 -18.97
CA LYS A 290 8.92 2.07 -19.84
C LYS A 290 8.70 1.79 -21.32
N ASN A 291 8.82 0.54 -21.77
CA ASN A 291 8.78 0.13 -23.17
C ASN A 291 7.70 -0.94 -23.43
N PRO A 292 6.41 -0.70 -23.11
CA PRO A 292 5.35 -1.66 -23.33
C PRO A 292 5.10 -1.88 -24.82
N LYS A 293 4.88 -3.14 -25.23
CA LYS A 293 4.62 -3.49 -26.64
C LYS A 293 3.23 -3.08 -27.12
N ARG A 294 2.26 -2.97 -26.21
CA ARG A 294 0.86 -2.67 -26.50
C ARG A 294 0.20 -1.96 -25.32
N THR A 295 -0.99 -1.40 -25.55
CA THR A 295 -1.79 -0.73 -24.50
C THR A 295 -3.19 -1.31 -24.49
N ILE A 296 -3.75 -1.52 -23.29
CA ILE A 296 -5.15 -1.88 -23.08
C ILE A 296 -5.83 -0.89 -22.14
N ASP A 297 -7.14 -0.75 -22.35
CA ASP A 297 -7.99 0.14 -21.58
C ASP A 297 -8.83 -0.71 -20.60
N ILE A 298 -8.69 -0.48 -19.31
CA ILE A 298 -9.44 -1.17 -18.25
C ILE A 298 -10.19 -0.13 -17.43
N ALA A 299 -11.49 -0.39 -17.19
CA ALA A 299 -12.28 0.42 -16.28
C ALA A 299 -12.03 0.00 -14.83
N LEU A 300 -11.75 0.98 -13.97
CA LEU A 300 -11.79 0.85 -12.52
C LEU A 300 -13.06 1.54 -12.03
N VAL A 301 -14.09 0.74 -11.71
CA VAL A 301 -15.39 1.23 -11.26
C VAL A 301 -15.39 1.33 -9.74
N GLY A 302 -15.49 2.54 -9.24
CA GLY A 302 -15.42 2.82 -7.81
C GLY A 302 -16.08 4.13 -7.44
N LYS A 303 -16.05 4.48 -6.16
CA LYS A 303 -16.65 5.73 -5.65
C LYS A 303 -15.61 6.79 -5.26
N TYR A 304 -14.34 6.44 -5.16
CA TYR A 304 -13.23 7.35 -4.81
C TYR A 304 -12.35 7.66 -6.03
N THR A 305 -12.97 7.95 -7.15
CA THR A 305 -12.30 8.05 -8.46
C THR A 305 -11.56 9.35 -8.71
N GLU A 306 -11.74 10.35 -7.84
CA GLU A 306 -11.08 11.65 -7.94
C GLU A 306 -9.69 11.66 -7.30
N LEU A 307 -9.39 10.69 -6.44
CA LEU A 307 -8.10 10.52 -5.79
C LEU A 307 -7.50 9.13 -6.12
N PRO A 308 -6.49 9.05 -7.00
CA PRO A 308 -5.86 7.77 -7.36
C PRO A 308 -5.30 6.99 -6.17
N ASP A 309 -4.83 7.69 -5.13
CA ASP A 309 -4.27 7.05 -3.93
C ASP A 309 -5.31 6.28 -3.10
N ALA A 310 -6.62 6.52 -3.31
CA ALA A 310 -7.68 5.70 -2.71
C ALA A 310 -7.70 4.24 -3.23
N TYR A 311 -7.06 3.97 -4.38
CA TYR A 311 -6.94 2.65 -5.00
C TYR A 311 -5.47 2.34 -5.35
N LYS A 312 -4.54 2.83 -4.55
CA LYS A 312 -3.11 2.79 -4.85
C LYS A 312 -2.61 1.37 -5.13
N SER A 313 -2.90 0.41 -4.26
CA SER A 313 -2.48 -0.98 -4.43
C SER A 313 -3.05 -1.63 -5.70
N ILE A 314 -4.30 -1.31 -6.07
CA ILE A 314 -4.90 -1.78 -7.33
C ILE A 314 -4.16 -1.19 -8.53
N CYS A 315 -3.87 0.12 -8.51
CA CYS A 315 -3.12 0.78 -9.59
C CYS A 315 -1.74 0.17 -9.78
N GLU A 316 -1.01 -0.05 -8.68
CA GLU A 316 0.32 -0.65 -8.71
C GLU A 316 0.27 -2.12 -9.17
N SER A 317 -0.76 -2.88 -8.78
CA SER A 317 -0.98 -4.25 -9.26
C SER A 317 -1.17 -4.31 -10.78
N PHE A 318 -1.85 -3.32 -11.37
CA PHE A 318 -1.98 -3.24 -12.83
C PHE A 318 -0.69 -2.87 -13.53
N ILE A 319 0.17 -2.03 -12.94
CA ILE A 319 1.50 -1.75 -13.49
C ILE A 319 2.33 -3.04 -13.51
N GLN A 320 2.31 -3.79 -12.43
CA GLN A 320 3.04 -5.04 -12.28
C GLN A 320 2.51 -6.12 -13.24
N ALA A 321 1.19 -6.31 -13.30
CA ALA A 321 0.55 -7.26 -14.22
C ALA A 321 0.77 -6.86 -15.68
N GLY A 322 0.77 -5.56 -15.98
CA GLY A 322 1.10 -5.03 -17.30
C GLY A 322 2.51 -5.38 -17.74
N ALA A 323 3.50 -5.24 -16.83
CA ALA A 323 4.89 -5.60 -17.11
C ALA A 323 5.06 -7.10 -17.41
N VAL A 324 4.31 -7.99 -16.70
CA VAL A 324 4.32 -9.44 -16.99
C VAL A 324 3.76 -9.73 -18.39
N ASN A 325 2.68 -9.02 -18.78
CA ASN A 325 1.99 -9.21 -20.06
C ASN A 325 2.57 -8.36 -21.21
N ASP A 326 3.73 -7.72 -21.03
CA ASP A 326 4.36 -6.82 -21.99
C ASP A 326 3.39 -5.72 -22.51
N CYS A 327 2.53 -5.18 -21.64
CA CYS A 327 1.57 -4.14 -22.00
C CYS A 327 1.48 -3.02 -20.96
N LYS A 328 1.04 -1.84 -21.41
CA LYS A 328 0.62 -0.75 -20.55
C LYS A 328 -0.89 -0.88 -20.29
N VAL A 329 -1.27 -1.00 -19.04
CA VAL A 329 -2.68 -0.89 -18.64
C VAL A 329 -3.00 0.58 -18.43
N LYS A 330 -3.93 1.10 -19.22
CA LYS A 330 -4.50 2.43 -19.05
C LYS A 330 -5.77 2.31 -18.24
N LEU A 331 -5.73 2.78 -17.00
CA LEU A 331 -6.89 2.77 -16.10
C LEU A 331 -7.81 3.95 -16.39
N HIS A 332 -9.08 3.65 -16.56
CA HIS A 332 -10.16 4.62 -16.65
C HIS A 332 -10.96 4.58 -15.36
N TYR A 333 -10.85 5.62 -14.57
CA TYR A 333 -11.59 5.76 -13.32
C TYR A 333 -13.03 6.12 -13.62
N VAL A 334 -13.97 5.24 -13.30
CA VAL A 334 -15.40 5.43 -13.57
C VAL A 334 -16.15 5.51 -12.26
N ASN A 335 -16.70 6.68 -11.96
CA ASN A 335 -17.47 6.89 -10.74
C ASN A 335 -18.79 6.10 -10.80
N SER A 336 -18.95 5.14 -9.88
CA SER A 336 -20.12 4.26 -9.82
C SER A 336 -21.42 5.00 -9.53
N GLU A 337 -21.38 6.15 -8.86
CA GLU A 337 -22.58 6.97 -8.63
C GLU A 337 -23.16 7.59 -9.90
N LYS A 338 -22.37 7.63 -10.97
CA LYS A 338 -22.75 8.19 -12.27
C LYS A 338 -23.06 7.10 -13.32
N ILE A 339 -23.16 5.83 -12.93
CA ILE A 339 -23.48 4.70 -13.81
C ILE A 339 -24.94 4.30 -13.59
N ASP A 340 -25.65 4.13 -14.69
CA ASP A 340 -27.00 3.56 -14.77
C ASP A 340 -27.20 2.80 -16.09
N ALA A 341 -28.31 2.08 -16.22
CA ALA A 341 -28.63 1.27 -17.40
C ALA A 341 -28.64 2.07 -18.73
N SER A 342 -28.89 3.39 -18.68
CA SER A 342 -28.94 4.22 -19.88
C SER A 342 -27.56 4.61 -20.42
N ASN A 343 -26.52 4.64 -19.55
CA ASN A 343 -25.20 5.19 -19.89
C ASN A 343 -24.03 4.18 -19.73
N VAL A 344 -24.28 3.01 -19.14
CA VAL A 344 -23.23 2.00 -18.88
C VAL A 344 -22.52 1.56 -20.15
N GLY A 345 -23.24 1.40 -21.26
CA GLY A 345 -22.68 1.03 -22.56
C GLY A 345 -21.74 2.08 -23.14
N GLU A 346 -22.06 3.37 -22.97
CA GLU A 346 -21.17 4.46 -23.38
C GLU A 346 -19.87 4.47 -22.58
N LYS A 347 -19.99 4.30 -21.24
CA LYS A 347 -18.86 4.40 -20.32
C LYS A 347 -17.93 3.18 -20.35
N LEU A 348 -18.50 1.98 -20.50
CA LEU A 348 -17.75 0.73 -20.34
C LEU A 348 -17.57 -0.06 -21.65
N GLY A 349 -18.32 0.22 -22.70
CA GLY A 349 -18.34 -0.59 -23.93
C GLY A 349 -17.02 -0.65 -24.71
N LYS A 350 -16.12 0.30 -24.49
CA LYS A 350 -14.80 0.34 -25.13
C LYS A 350 -13.69 -0.30 -24.27
N MET A 351 -14.00 -0.70 -23.05
CA MET A 351 -13.04 -1.27 -22.12
C MET A 351 -12.74 -2.73 -22.46
N ALA A 352 -11.49 -3.11 -22.36
CA ALA A 352 -11.05 -4.49 -22.55
C ALA A 352 -11.29 -5.36 -21.30
N GLY A 353 -11.43 -4.73 -20.14
CA GLY A 353 -11.75 -5.37 -18.87
C GLY A 353 -12.38 -4.38 -17.91
N ILE A 354 -13.14 -4.89 -16.94
CA ILE A 354 -13.83 -4.10 -15.91
C ILE A 354 -13.44 -4.64 -14.55
N LEU A 355 -12.82 -3.80 -13.71
CA LEU A 355 -12.60 -4.07 -12.30
C LEU A 355 -13.60 -3.28 -11.48
N VAL A 356 -14.34 -3.96 -10.59
CA VAL A 356 -15.21 -3.31 -9.59
C VAL A 356 -14.47 -3.29 -8.25
N ALA A 357 -14.15 -2.08 -7.81
CA ALA A 357 -13.29 -1.81 -6.66
C ALA A 357 -13.96 -2.09 -5.31
N PRO A 358 -13.17 -2.35 -4.24
CA PRO A 358 -13.67 -2.46 -2.88
C PRO A 358 -14.31 -1.16 -2.36
N GLY A 359 -14.88 -1.21 -1.16
CA GLY A 359 -15.50 -0.08 -0.47
C GLY A 359 -16.52 -0.51 0.57
N PHE A 360 -17.19 0.47 1.21
CA PHE A 360 -18.20 0.25 2.26
C PHE A 360 -19.41 1.16 2.06
N GLY A 361 -20.56 0.76 2.58
CA GLY A 361 -21.79 1.55 2.60
C GLY A 361 -22.49 1.69 1.24
N ASN A 362 -23.66 2.32 1.23
CA ASN A 362 -24.64 2.27 0.13
C ASN A 362 -24.30 3.12 -1.09
N ARG A 363 -23.40 4.11 -0.96
CA ARG A 363 -23.10 5.07 -2.02
C ARG A 363 -22.51 4.38 -3.26
N GLY A 364 -23.13 4.55 -4.43
CA GLY A 364 -22.65 4.04 -5.72
C GLY A 364 -22.80 2.52 -5.94
N ILE A 365 -23.59 1.82 -5.12
CA ILE A 365 -23.76 0.37 -5.20
C ILE A 365 -24.50 -0.03 -6.46
N GLU A 366 -25.63 0.61 -6.78
CA GLU A 366 -26.42 0.27 -7.96
C GLU A 366 -25.62 0.43 -9.25
N GLY A 367 -24.80 1.47 -9.35
CA GLY A 367 -23.90 1.62 -10.50
C GLY A 367 -22.79 0.57 -10.57
N LYS A 368 -22.32 0.05 -9.42
CA LYS A 368 -21.42 -1.11 -9.41
C LYS A 368 -22.12 -2.37 -9.90
N ILE A 369 -23.35 -2.61 -9.44
CA ILE A 369 -24.18 -3.75 -9.87
C ILE A 369 -24.44 -3.67 -11.38
N GLU A 370 -24.77 -2.48 -11.91
CA GLU A 370 -24.96 -2.26 -13.34
C GLU A 370 -23.69 -2.50 -14.16
N ALA A 371 -22.52 -2.08 -13.64
CA ALA A 371 -21.24 -2.38 -14.29
C ALA A 371 -20.92 -3.88 -14.33
N VAL A 372 -21.29 -4.62 -13.28
CA VAL A 372 -21.19 -6.10 -13.24
C VAL A 372 -22.12 -6.72 -14.27
N HIS A 373 -23.39 -6.27 -14.31
CA HIS A 373 -24.40 -6.73 -15.28
C HIS A 373 -23.89 -6.56 -16.71
N PHE A 374 -23.35 -5.38 -17.00
CA PHE A 374 -22.77 -5.09 -18.30
C PHE A 374 -21.58 -6.01 -18.63
N ALA A 375 -20.66 -6.20 -17.70
CA ALA A 375 -19.52 -7.09 -17.89
C ALA A 375 -19.95 -8.54 -18.16
N ARG A 376 -20.88 -9.07 -17.37
CA ARG A 376 -21.38 -10.44 -17.49
C ARG A 376 -22.10 -10.67 -18.83
N THR A 377 -23.04 -9.81 -19.17
CA THR A 377 -23.89 -9.98 -20.37
C THR A 377 -23.13 -9.73 -21.68
N HIS A 378 -22.13 -8.82 -21.67
CA HIS A 378 -21.30 -8.53 -22.84
C HIS A 378 -20.00 -9.34 -22.88
N ARG A 379 -19.83 -10.29 -21.95
CA ARG A 379 -18.66 -11.18 -21.86
C ARG A 379 -17.32 -10.44 -21.79
N ILE A 380 -17.31 -9.26 -21.14
CA ILE A 380 -16.08 -8.48 -20.91
C ILE A 380 -15.39 -9.03 -19.68
N PRO A 381 -14.08 -9.34 -19.73
CA PRO A 381 -13.32 -9.77 -18.55
C PRO A 381 -13.60 -8.92 -17.31
N PHE A 382 -13.92 -9.59 -16.21
CA PHE A 382 -14.37 -8.97 -14.96
C PHE A 382 -13.52 -9.44 -13.77
N LEU A 383 -13.13 -8.49 -12.89
CA LEU A 383 -12.55 -8.76 -11.59
C LEU A 383 -13.28 -7.95 -10.53
N GLY A 384 -13.91 -8.61 -9.55
CA GLY A 384 -14.59 -7.97 -8.42
C GLY A 384 -13.79 -8.18 -7.13
N ILE A 385 -13.40 -7.10 -6.43
CA ILE A 385 -12.63 -7.18 -5.19
C ILE A 385 -13.51 -6.79 -4.00
N CYS A 386 -13.61 -7.64 -2.99
CA CYS A 386 -14.35 -7.44 -1.75
C CYS A 386 -15.81 -7.01 -2.04
N LEU A 387 -16.17 -5.73 -1.86
CA LEU A 387 -17.47 -5.21 -2.27
C LEU A 387 -17.78 -5.45 -3.76
N GLY A 388 -16.76 -5.51 -4.61
CA GLY A 388 -16.93 -5.83 -6.03
C GLY A 388 -17.41 -7.25 -6.26
N MET A 389 -16.92 -8.23 -5.50
CA MET A 389 -17.48 -9.59 -5.47
C MET A 389 -18.91 -9.59 -4.94
N GLN A 390 -19.18 -8.88 -3.85
CA GLN A 390 -20.53 -8.79 -3.26
C GLN A 390 -21.53 -8.20 -4.26
N CYS A 391 -21.14 -7.16 -5.01
CA CYS A 391 -21.97 -6.63 -6.10
C CYS A 391 -22.22 -7.66 -7.21
N ALA A 392 -21.24 -8.52 -7.52
CA ALA A 392 -21.42 -9.58 -8.50
C ALA A 392 -22.40 -10.66 -8.03
N VAL A 393 -22.37 -11.00 -6.76
CA VAL A 393 -23.35 -11.91 -6.13
C VAL A 393 -24.74 -11.30 -6.17
N ILE A 394 -24.90 -10.03 -5.78
CA ILE A 394 -26.20 -9.34 -5.80
C ILE A 394 -26.74 -9.24 -7.24
N GLU A 395 -25.91 -8.87 -8.21
CA GLU A 395 -26.30 -8.81 -9.62
C GLU A 395 -26.84 -10.15 -10.12
N PHE A 396 -26.09 -11.22 -9.84
CA PHE A 396 -26.46 -12.56 -10.28
C PHE A 396 -27.79 -13.01 -9.62
N ALA A 397 -27.96 -12.75 -8.33
CA ALA A 397 -29.18 -13.04 -7.61
C ALA A 397 -30.39 -12.32 -8.23
N ARG A 398 -30.26 -11.03 -8.55
CA ARG A 398 -31.34 -10.23 -9.13
C ARG A 398 -31.70 -10.60 -10.55
N ASN A 399 -30.72 -10.85 -11.40
CA ASN A 399 -30.88 -10.93 -12.84
C ASN A 399 -30.85 -12.37 -13.39
N VAL A 400 -30.33 -13.33 -12.63
CA VAL A 400 -30.29 -14.74 -13.04
C VAL A 400 -31.18 -15.59 -12.16
N LEU A 401 -31.12 -15.46 -10.82
CA LEU A 401 -31.98 -16.22 -9.91
C LEU A 401 -33.39 -15.61 -9.77
N GLY A 402 -33.60 -14.35 -10.17
CA GLY A 402 -34.88 -13.67 -10.12
C GLY A 402 -35.27 -13.09 -8.75
N PHE A 403 -34.35 -13.05 -7.79
CA PHE A 403 -34.55 -12.45 -6.47
C PHE A 403 -34.44 -10.93 -6.56
N LYS A 404 -35.50 -10.25 -6.98
CA LYS A 404 -35.47 -8.82 -7.35
C LYS A 404 -35.03 -7.87 -6.23
N ASP A 405 -35.26 -8.23 -4.97
CA ASP A 405 -34.89 -7.49 -3.77
C ASP A 405 -33.60 -7.99 -3.12
N ALA A 406 -32.86 -8.90 -3.78
CA ALA A 406 -31.61 -9.40 -3.26
C ALA A 406 -30.60 -8.26 -3.06
N THR A 407 -29.99 -8.19 -1.86
CA THR A 407 -28.97 -7.22 -1.52
C THR A 407 -28.14 -7.69 -0.31
N SER A 408 -27.28 -6.82 0.20
CA SER A 408 -26.55 -7.01 1.46
C SER A 408 -27.35 -6.43 2.64
N THR A 409 -27.28 -7.08 3.79
CA THR A 409 -27.82 -6.52 5.05
C THR A 409 -27.08 -5.26 5.51
N GLU A 410 -25.89 -4.94 4.95
CA GLU A 410 -25.24 -3.64 5.10
C GLU A 410 -26.08 -2.51 4.46
N MET A 411 -26.73 -2.81 3.34
CA MET A 411 -27.45 -1.84 2.52
C MET A 411 -28.92 -1.74 2.89
N ASP A 412 -29.54 -2.90 3.12
CA ASP A 412 -30.92 -3.03 3.58
C ASP A 412 -31.04 -4.17 4.61
N PRO A 413 -31.04 -3.86 5.92
CA PRO A 413 -31.20 -4.86 6.97
C PRO A 413 -32.54 -5.62 6.94
N ALA A 414 -33.54 -5.12 6.18
CA ALA A 414 -34.85 -5.71 6.09
C ALA A 414 -35.08 -6.51 4.79
N THR A 415 -34.06 -6.68 3.96
CA THR A 415 -34.17 -7.45 2.70
C THR A 415 -34.65 -8.88 2.95
N LYS A 416 -35.49 -9.38 2.06
CA LYS A 416 -35.99 -10.78 2.10
C LYS A 416 -34.96 -11.78 1.56
N HIS A 417 -34.03 -11.31 0.73
CA HIS A 417 -32.99 -12.15 0.14
C HIS A 417 -31.60 -11.56 0.47
N PRO A 418 -31.13 -11.75 1.71
CA PRO A 418 -29.79 -11.30 2.15
C PRO A 418 -28.72 -12.23 1.59
N VAL A 419 -28.42 -12.10 0.29
CA VAL A 419 -27.38 -12.92 -0.38
C VAL A 419 -25.98 -12.57 0.07
N ILE A 420 -25.82 -11.39 0.66
CA ILE A 420 -24.64 -10.93 1.42
C ILE A 420 -25.13 -10.56 2.82
N ASP A 421 -24.52 -11.15 3.83
CA ASP A 421 -24.96 -10.96 5.22
C ASP A 421 -23.78 -10.69 6.17
N LEU A 422 -24.11 -10.17 7.35
CA LEU A 422 -23.17 -9.90 8.42
C LEU A 422 -22.62 -11.23 8.96
N MET A 423 -21.30 -11.32 9.07
CA MET A 423 -20.64 -12.47 9.69
C MET A 423 -21.14 -12.69 11.12
N GLU A 424 -21.34 -13.94 11.52
CA GLU A 424 -21.82 -14.29 12.89
C GLU A 424 -20.96 -13.67 13.98
N GLU A 425 -19.64 -13.68 13.80
CA GLU A 425 -18.66 -13.10 14.73
C GLU A 425 -18.74 -11.57 14.82
N GLN A 426 -19.40 -10.91 13.86
CA GLN A 426 -19.58 -9.46 13.82
C GLN A 426 -20.89 -9.02 14.49
N LYS A 427 -21.79 -9.95 14.83
CA LYS A 427 -23.04 -9.64 15.53
C LYS A 427 -22.74 -9.14 16.94
N GLY A 428 -23.22 -7.93 17.26
CA GLY A 428 -23.02 -7.31 18.57
C GLY A 428 -21.77 -6.41 18.71
N ILE A 429 -20.94 -6.27 17.68
CA ILE A 429 -19.81 -5.35 17.69
C ILE A 429 -20.29 -3.92 17.47
N THR A 430 -20.04 -3.03 18.46
CA THR A 430 -20.40 -1.60 18.38
C THR A 430 -19.23 -0.71 17.94
N ALA A 431 -18.01 -1.08 18.27
CA ALA A 431 -16.80 -0.37 17.83
C ALA A 431 -16.49 -0.69 16.37
N LYS A 432 -16.25 0.34 15.53
CA LYS A 432 -16.03 0.16 14.09
C LYS A 432 -14.56 -0.03 13.69
N GLY A 433 -13.62 0.57 14.40
CA GLY A 433 -12.18 0.46 14.08
C GLY A 433 -11.58 -0.86 14.56
N GLY A 434 -10.75 -1.50 13.74
CA GLY A 434 -9.98 -2.70 14.09
C GLY A 434 -10.80 -3.96 14.41
N THR A 435 -12.07 -4.03 14.05
CA THR A 435 -12.99 -5.11 14.44
C THR A 435 -13.53 -5.93 13.26
N MET A 436 -13.12 -5.61 12.04
CA MET A 436 -13.43 -6.40 10.84
C MET A 436 -12.63 -7.71 10.82
N ARG A 437 -12.95 -8.59 9.88
CA ARG A 437 -12.07 -9.69 9.51
C ARG A 437 -10.86 -9.10 8.79
N LEU A 438 -9.73 -9.04 9.47
CA LEU A 438 -8.51 -8.33 9.05
C LEU A 438 -7.32 -9.28 8.97
N GLY A 439 -6.47 -9.10 7.95
CA GLY A 439 -5.24 -9.86 7.77
C GLY A 439 -5.41 -11.10 6.91
N ALA A 440 -4.42 -11.95 6.93
CA ALA A 440 -4.32 -13.11 6.05
C ALA A 440 -5.07 -14.32 6.59
N TYR A 441 -5.91 -14.91 5.74
CA TYR A 441 -6.64 -16.13 6.03
C TYR A 441 -6.42 -17.16 4.91
N PRO A 442 -6.44 -18.46 5.25
CA PRO A 442 -6.31 -19.52 4.26
C PRO A 442 -7.55 -19.62 3.37
N CYS A 443 -7.33 -19.98 2.12
CA CYS A 443 -8.40 -20.28 1.18
C CYS A 443 -8.02 -21.52 0.34
N SER A 444 -8.93 -22.48 0.28
CA SER A 444 -8.82 -23.67 -0.56
C SER A 444 -9.58 -23.43 -1.86
N LEU A 445 -8.88 -23.55 -3.00
CA LEU A 445 -9.43 -23.36 -4.33
C LEU A 445 -9.85 -24.72 -4.95
N VAL A 446 -10.94 -24.70 -5.69
CA VAL A 446 -11.40 -25.86 -6.47
C VAL A 446 -10.41 -26.13 -7.61
N PRO A 447 -9.86 -27.37 -7.73
CA PRO A 447 -8.97 -27.73 -8.82
C PRO A 447 -9.62 -27.48 -10.20
N GLY A 448 -8.84 -26.88 -11.12
CA GLY A 448 -9.32 -26.58 -12.46
C GLY A 448 -10.13 -25.29 -12.61
N SER A 449 -10.46 -24.60 -11.51
CA SER A 449 -11.02 -23.23 -11.56
C SER A 449 -10.04 -22.24 -12.18
N LYS A 450 -10.54 -21.13 -12.74
CA LYS A 450 -9.70 -20.06 -13.29
C LYS A 450 -8.76 -19.47 -12.23
N ALA A 451 -9.26 -19.32 -11.00
CA ALA A 451 -8.45 -18.87 -9.86
C ALA A 451 -7.33 -19.88 -9.57
N ALA A 452 -7.63 -21.18 -9.43
CA ALA A 452 -6.59 -22.19 -9.19
C ALA A 452 -5.56 -22.25 -10.31
N GLN A 453 -5.99 -22.12 -11.57
CA GLN A 453 -5.08 -22.05 -12.73
C GLN A 453 -4.17 -20.81 -12.66
N ALA A 454 -4.73 -19.66 -12.31
CA ALA A 454 -3.95 -18.41 -12.18
C ALA A 454 -2.91 -18.52 -11.07
N TYR A 455 -3.28 -19.03 -9.89
CA TYR A 455 -2.35 -19.21 -8.77
C TYR A 455 -1.34 -20.34 -8.97
N GLY A 456 -1.66 -21.34 -9.79
CA GLY A 456 -0.86 -22.55 -9.95
C GLY A 456 -0.86 -23.47 -8.72
N THR A 457 -1.78 -23.24 -7.77
CA THR A 457 -1.98 -24.02 -6.54
C THR A 457 -3.42 -23.95 -6.09
N THR A 458 -3.83 -24.92 -5.27
CA THR A 458 -5.16 -24.97 -4.66
C THR A 458 -5.19 -24.47 -3.21
N GLN A 459 -4.04 -24.19 -2.60
CA GLN A 459 -3.96 -23.65 -1.25
C GLN A 459 -3.29 -22.29 -1.31
N ILE A 460 -4.03 -21.27 -0.89
CA ILE A 460 -3.56 -19.87 -0.87
C ILE A 460 -3.84 -19.25 0.48
N GLN A 461 -3.23 -18.11 0.71
CA GLN A 461 -3.47 -17.27 1.88
C GLN A 461 -3.53 -15.81 1.43
N GLU A 462 -4.65 -15.13 1.71
CA GLU A 462 -4.91 -13.78 1.21
C GLU A 462 -5.43 -12.86 2.32
N ARG A 463 -5.22 -11.54 2.16
CA ARG A 463 -5.56 -10.53 3.17
C ARG A 463 -7.00 -10.05 3.00
N HIS A 464 -7.71 -9.95 4.11
CA HIS A 464 -9.10 -9.55 4.20
C HIS A 464 -9.27 -8.19 4.89
N ARG A 465 -10.37 -7.51 4.54
CA ARG A 465 -10.84 -6.29 5.20
C ARG A 465 -12.34 -6.14 4.98
N HIS A 466 -13.16 -6.91 5.69
CA HIS A 466 -14.63 -6.88 5.53
C HIS A 466 -15.38 -7.34 6.79
N ARG A 467 -16.69 -7.04 6.85
CA ARG A 467 -17.65 -7.51 7.87
C ARG A 467 -18.73 -8.40 7.28
N TYR A 468 -19.09 -8.14 6.03
CA TYR A 468 -20.17 -8.81 5.31
C TYR A 468 -19.55 -9.77 4.31
N GLU A 469 -20.26 -10.85 4.04
CA GLU A 469 -19.80 -11.92 3.18
C GLU A 469 -20.94 -12.67 2.49
N PHE A 470 -20.61 -13.56 1.56
CA PHE A 470 -21.56 -14.40 0.86
C PHE A 470 -22.37 -15.24 1.85
N ASN A 471 -23.72 -15.17 1.78
CA ASN A 471 -24.60 -16.00 2.60
C ASN A 471 -24.68 -17.42 2.00
N SER A 472 -24.07 -18.37 2.69
CA SER A 472 -23.95 -19.77 2.25
C SER A 472 -25.30 -20.50 2.11
N GLU A 473 -26.40 -19.98 2.67
CA GLU A 473 -27.74 -20.56 2.47
C GLU A 473 -28.17 -20.54 1.00
N TYR A 474 -27.69 -19.57 0.23
CA TYR A 474 -28.00 -19.43 -1.20
C TYR A 474 -27.02 -20.18 -2.12
N LEU A 475 -25.96 -20.80 -1.60
CA LEU A 475 -24.89 -21.39 -2.41
C LEU A 475 -25.40 -22.35 -3.49
N LYS A 476 -26.34 -23.24 -3.16
CA LYS A 476 -26.91 -24.22 -4.10
C LYS A 476 -27.65 -23.56 -5.27
N ASP A 477 -28.36 -22.46 -5.00
CA ASP A 477 -29.09 -21.71 -6.03
C ASP A 477 -28.12 -21.09 -7.03
N PHE A 478 -27.06 -20.46 -6.53
CA PHE A 478 -26.01 -19.87 -7.37
C PHE A 478 -25.31 -20.92 -8.23
N GLU A 479 -24.88 -22.03 -7.62
CA GLU A 479 -24.17 -23.10 -8.32
C GLU A 479 -24.99 -23.80 -9.39
N SER A 480 -26.31 -23.99 -9.14
CA SER A 480 -27.22 -24.61 -10.11
C SER A 480 -27.46 -23.72 -11.32
N HIS A 481 -27.29 -22.40 -11.21
CA HIS A 481 -27.51 -21.43 -12.27
C HIS A 481 -26.23 -20.90 -12.93
N GLY A 482 -25.05 -21.41 -12.54
CA GLY A 482 -23.80 -21.16 -13.26
C GLY A 482 -22.80 -20.21 -12.62
N MET A 483 -23.06 -19.65 -11.44
CA MET A 483 -22.04 -19.03 -10.61
C MET A 483 -21.54 -20.06 -9.59
N LYS A 484 -20.23 -20.31 -9.57
CA LYS A 484 -19.60 -21.32 -8.71
C LYS A 484 -18.81 -20.67 -7.59
N ALA A 485 -18.92 -21.18 -6.38
CA ALA A 485 -17.99 -20.91 -5.31
C ALA A 485 -16.74 -21.80 -5.51
N VAL A 486 -15.67 -21.19 -5.97
CA VAL A 486 -14.43 -21.91 -6.34
C VAL A 486 -13.31 -21.72 -5.33
N GLY A 487 -13.52 -20.92 -4.30
CA GLY A 487 -12.62 -20.75 -3.17
C GLY A 487 -13.39 -20.62 -1.88
N ALA A 488 -12.95 -21.33 -0.84
CA ALA A 488 -13.54 -21.27 0.48
C ALA A 488 -12.46 -21.34 1.57
N ASN A 489 -12.72 -20.69 2.70
CA ASN A 489 -11.90 -20.84 3.89
C ASN A 489 -12.05 -22.27 4.42
N PRO A 490 -10.96 -23.04 4.59
CA PRO A 490 -11.04 -24.44 5.02
C PRO A 490 -11.54 -24.65 6.45
N ASP A 491 -11.40 -23.63 7.31
CA ASP A 491 -11.77 -23.72 8.73
C ASP A 491 -13.23 -23.35 8.98
N THR A 492 -13.75 -22.38 8.23
CA THR A 492 -15.10 -21.80 8.44
C THR A 492 -16.09 -22.14 7.33
N GLY A 493 -15.62 -22.57 6.15
CA GLY A 493 -16.44 -22.81 4.97
C GLY A 493 -16.92 -21.54 4.25
N LEU A 494 -16.46 -20.35 4.68
CA LEU A 494 -16.86 -19.08 4.08
C LEU A 494 -16.40 -18.98 2.63
N VAL A 495 -17.30 -18.52 1.75
CA VAL A 495 -16.99 -18.36 0.33
C VAL A 495 -16.05 -17.17 0.11
N GLU A 496 -14.87 -17.45 -0.44
CA GLU A 496 -13.82 -16.47 -0.68
C GLU A 496 -13.67 -16.07 -2.15
N VAL A 497 -14.04 -16.98 -3.07
CA VAL A 497 -13.93 -16.74 -4.52
C VAL A 497 -15.17 -17.28 -5.23
N VAL A 498 -15.73 -16.45 -6.11
CA VAL A 498 -16.80 -16.86 -7.04
C VAL A 498 -16.35 -16.72 -8.48
N GLU A 499 -16.81 -17.61 -9.34
CA GLU A 499 -16.56 -17.62 -10.78
C GLU A 499 -17.82 -17.91 -11.59
N ILE A 500 -17.86 -17.39 -12.84
CA ILE A 500 -18.74 -17.88 -13.89
C ILE A 500 -17.85 -18.64 -14.90
N PRO A 501 -17.85 -19.99 -14.87
CA PRO A 501 -16.92 -20.80 -15.68
C PRO A 501 -17.03 -20.58 -17.20
N ASP A 502 -18.23 -20.38 -17.72
CA ASP A 502 -18.48 -20.17 -19.15
C ASP A 502 -18.12 -18.76 -19.64
N HIS A 503 -17.82 -17.83 -18.73
CA HIS A 503 -17.38 -16.49 -19.09
C HIS A 503 -15.87 -16.51 -19.41
N PRO A 504 -15.34 -15.70 -20.34
CA PRO A 504 -13.91 -15.64 -20.66
C PRO A 504 -13.04 -15.44 -19.41
N TRP A 505 -13.43 -14.50 -18.57
CA TRP A 505 -12.85 -14.25 -17.24
C TRP A 505 -13.89 -13.52 -16.38
N PHE A 506 -14.44 -14.19 -15.37
CA PHE A 506 -15.33 -13.58 -14.40
C PHE A 506 -14.97 -14.14 -13.03
N VAL A 507 -14.24 -13.36 -12.25
CA VAL A 507 -13.75 -13.74 -10.93
C VAL A 507 -14.09 -12.65 -9.92
N GLY A 508 -14.67 -13.04 -8.80
CA GLY A 508 -14.88 -12.18 -7.65
C GLY A 508 -14.15 -12.74 -6.43
N THR A 509 -13.43 -11.91 -5.68
CA THR A 509 -12.73 -12.30 -4.45
C THR A 509 -13.24 -11.49 -3.26
N GLN A 510 -13.47 -12.16 -2.11
CA GLN A 510 -13.81 -11.48 -0.87
C GLN A 510 -12.58 -10.84 -0.23
N TYR A 511 -11.42 -11.42 -0.43
CA TYR A 511 -10.13 -10.87 -0.03
C TYR A 511 -9.61 -9.81 -1.01
N HIS A 512 -8.52 -9.16 -0.64
CA HIS A 512 -7.86 -8.08 -1.37
C HIS A 512 -6.55 -8.56 -2.03
N PRO A 513 -6.58 -9.08 -3.26
CA PRO A 513 -5.38 -9.57 -3.95
C PRO A 513 -4.34 -8.49 -4.19
N GLU A 514 -4.76 -7.21 -4.26
CA GLU A 514 -3.88 -6.06 -4.47
C GLU A 514 -2.85 -5.87 -3.35
N TYR A 515 -3.14 -6.31 -2.12
CA TYR A 515 -2.22 -6.14 -1.00
C TYR A 515 -1.01 -7.07 -1.05
N LYS A 516 -1.06 -8.14 -1.83
CA LYS A 516 0.05 -9.11 -1.97
C LYS A 516 0.83 -8.97 -3.29
N SER A 517 0.46 -8.03 -4.14
CA SER A 517 1.15 -7.78 -5.41
C SER A 517 2.44 -6.99 -5.20
N THR A 518 3.55 -7.52 -5.69
CA THR A 518 4.88 -6.88 -5.60
C THR A 518 5.59 -6.90 -6.95
N VAL A 519 6.66 -6.10 -7.10
CA VAL A 519 7.50 -6.11 -8.31
C VAL A 519 8.08 -7.50 -8.61
N GLN A 520 8.47 -8.23 -7.57
CA GLN A 520 9.08 -9.55 -7.70
C GLN A 520 8.05 -10.67 -7.85
N ARG A 521 6.85 -10.47 -7.33
CA ARG A 521 5.73 -11.42 -7.37
C ARG A 521 4.43 -10.68 -7.68
N PRO A 522 4.23 -10.27 -8.96
CA PRO A 522 2.97 -9.69 -9.40
C PRO A 522 1.81 -10.67 -9.12
N HIS A 523 0.72 -10.15 -8.58
CA HIS A 523 -0.36 -11.02 -8.13
C HIS A 523 -1.03 -11.78 -9.28
N PRO A 524 -1.18 -13.12 -9.18
CA PRO A 524 -1.60 -13.97 -10.29
C PRO A 524 -2.98 -13.63 -10.86
N LEU A 525 -3.94 -13.21 -10.03
CA LEU A 525 -5.28 -12.83 -10.51
C LEU A 525 -5.24 -11.57 -11.38
N PHE A 526 -4.42 -10.57 -11.03
CA PHE A 526 -4.23 -9.39 -11.88
C PHE A 526 -3.53 -9.74 -13.19
N VAL A 527 -2.51 -10.61 -13.13
CA VAL A 527 -1.80 -11.07 -14.33
C VAL A 527 -2.75 -11.79 -15.28
N ALA A 528 -3.54 -12.74 -14.77
CA ALA A 528 -4.50 -13.51 -15.57
C ALA A 528 -5.67 -12.65 -16.09
N PHE A 529 -6.17 -11.71 -15.30
CA PHE A 529 -7.20 -10.76 -15.73
C PHE A 529 -6.71 -9.89 -16.89
N VAL A 530 -5.49 -9.35 -16.81
CA VAL A 530 -4.89 -8.56 -17.90
C VAL A 530 -4.68 -9.42 -19.14
N ALA A 531 -4.23 -10.67 -19.00
CA ALA A 531 -4.09 -11.61 -20.11
C ALA A 531 -5.44 -11.89 -20.80
N ALA A 532 -6.51 -12.12 -20.03
CA ALA A 532 -7.85 -12.31 -20.56
C ALA A 532 -8.39 -11.07 -21.29
N ALA A 533 -8.12 -9.88 -20.75
CA ALA A 533 -8.50 -8.61 -21.37
C ALA A 533 -7.78 -8.39 -22.73
N LEU A 534 -6.51 -8.77 -22.82
CA LEU A 534 -5.75 -8.73 -24.07
C LEU A 534 -6.32 -9.67 -25.13
N ALA A 535 -6.61 -10.93 -24.75
CA ALA A 535 -7.19 -11.93 -25.65
C ALA A 535 -8.54 -11.47 -26.22
N GLY A 536 -9.44 -10.95 -25.38
CA GLY A 536 -10.73 -10.44 -25.80
C GLY A 536 -10.66 -9.21 -26.71
N LYS A 537 -9.60 -8.39 -26.62
CA LYS A 537 -9.35 -7.27 -27.55
C LYS A 537 -8.85 -7.74 -28.91
N ASP A 538 -8.03 -8.78 -28.96
CA ASP A 538 -7.49 -9.34 -30.19
C ASP A 538 -8.59 -10.07 -31.00
N ASP A 539 -9.53 -10.74 -30.34
CA ASP A 539 -10.67 -11.38 -31.01
C ASP A 539 -11.67 -10.38 -31.62
N LYS A 540 -11.84 -9.22 -31.01
CA LYS A 540 -12.68 -8.14 -31.58
C LYS A 540 -12.06 -7.44 -32.80
N LYS A 541 -10.78 -7.66 -33.08
CA LYS A 541 -10.09 -7.10 -34.27
C LYS A 541 -10.07 -8.06 -35.47
N LYS A 542 -10.41 -9.32 -35.25
CA LYS A 542 -10.60 -10.33 -36.30
C LYS A 542 -12.04 -10.34 -36.80
#